data_6c9f8464196576b64082c1e76d766168
#
_entry.id   6c9f8464196576b64082c1e76d766168
#
_cell.length_a   1.000
_cell.length_b   1.000
_cell.length_c   1.000
_cell.angle_alpha   90.00
_cell.angle_beta   90.00
_cell.angle_gamma   90.00
#
_symmetry.space_group_name_H-M   'P 1'
#
loop_
_entity.id
_entity.type
_entity.pdbx_description
1 polymer ?
#
loop_
_entity_poly.entity_id
_entity_poly.type
_entity_poly.pdbx_seq_one_letter_code
_entity_poly.pdbx_strand_id
1 'polypeptide(L)'
;MFVKRLFVLFVLIASSAYSQYGSVELNTGGFSLVPAFTDDQPNFIINLGSATDKRVSGSLIANIRVDGMKPRGGIFITRYKLVDKKLKLQLGAHLPAFQVDEDFHMDTFFAREVLATYQLNESVGFTGMFIRGTGMNNDFKMKLFNFMTIIRKNSFVFATQVYGMDFEKTYGIAQTISYTLSEKFSINGFLNKTLSNGSSISTLGLRYHL
;
A
#
# COMPACT_ATOMS: atom_id res chain seq x y z
N MET A 1 -13.32 21.05 18.27
CA MET A 1 -13.91 21.73 17.08
C MET A 1 -13.11 21.47 15.80
N PHE A 2 -11.80 21.28 15.86
CA PHE A 2 -10.91 21.03 14.72
C PHE A 2 -11.17 19.66 14.01
N VAL A 3 -11.38 18.58 14.78
CA VAL A 3 -11.63 17.22 14.26
C VAL A 3 -12.89 17.13 13.41
N LYS A 4 -13.99 17.83 13.80
CA LYS A 4 -15.23 17.86 13.00
C LYS A 4 -15.04 18.57 11.65
N ARG A 5 -14.21 19.61 11.58
CA ARG A 5 -13.90 20.30 10.33
C ARG A 5 -13.00 19.48 9.42
N LEU A 6 -12.05 18.74 9.99
CA LEU A 6 -11.20 17.81 9.25
C LEU A 6 -12.02 16.64 8.66
N PHE A 7 -12.96 16.11 9.42
CA PHE A 7 -13.87 15.05 8.97
C PHE A 7 -14.78 15.53 7.82
N VAL A 8 -15.34 16.74 7.92
CA VAL A 8 -16.16 17.34 6.85
C VAL A 8 -15.32 17.61 5.59
N LEU A 9 -14.08 18.08 5.74
CA LEU A 9 -13.16 18.26 4.62
C LEU A 9 -12.81 16.92 3.96
N PHE A 10 -12.62 15.87 4.75
CA PHE A 10 -12.37 14.50 4.28
C PHE A 10 -13.56 13.92 3.52
N VAL A 11 -14.80 14.15 4.02
CA VAL A 11 -16.05 13.74 3.35
C VAL A 11 -16.27 14.53 2.06
N LEU A 12 -15.97 15.83 2.03
CA LEU A 12 -16.07 16.67 0.82
C LEU A 12 -15.03 16.30 -0.25
N ILE A 13 -13.82 15.96 0.15
CA ILE A 13 -12.78 15.45 -0.77
C ILE A 13 -13.16 14.06 -1.28
N ALA A 14 -13.72 13.21 -0.44
CA ALA A 14 -14.21 11.89 -0.82
C ALA A 14 -15.42 11.93 -1.77
N SER A 15 -16.30 12.91 -1.62
CA SER A 15 -17.47 13.08 -2.50
C SER A 15 -17.12 13.68 -3.87
N SER A 16 -16.05 14.43 -3.99
CA SER A 16 -15.56 14.96 -5.28
C SER A 16 -14.57 14.02 -6.00
N ALA A 17 -13.97 13.07 -5.31
CA ALA A 17 -13.23 11.98 -5.89
C ALA A 17 -14.21 10.84 -6.17
N TYR A 18 -14.74 10.75 -7.41
CA TYR A 18 -15.33 9.49 -7.85
C TYR A 18 -14.26 8.42 -7.70
N SER A 19 -14.35 7.62 -6.61
CA SER A 19 -13.52 6.45 -6.43
C SER A 19 -13.80 5.54 -7.62
N GLN A 20 -12.82 5.37 -8.51
CA GLN A 20 -12.99 4.50 -9.66
C GLN A 20 -12.65 3.05 -9.34
N TYR A 21 -12.02 2.82 -8.20
CA TYR A 21 -11.83 1.50 -7.65
C TYR A 21 -11.82 1.57 -6.13
N GLY A 22 -12.35 0.53 -5.54
CA GLY A 22 -12.32 0.35 -4.09
C GLY A 22 -12.29 -1.12 -3.73
N SER A 23 -11.75 -1.43 -2.58
CA SER A 23 -11.83 -2.78 -2.03
C SER A 23 -11.74 -2.77 -0.52
N VAL A 24 -12.36 -3.78 0.08
CA VAL A 24 -12.21 -4.13 1.49
C VAL A 24 -11.70 -5.57 1.55
N GLU A 25 -10.63 -5.79 2.29
CA GLU A 25 -10.02 -7.10 2.47
C GLU A 25 -10.00 -7.47 3.95
N LEU A 26 -10.50 -8.64 4.30
CA LEU A 26 -10.23 -9.28 5.56
C LEU A 26 -8.97 -10.13 5.39
N ASN A 27 -7.92 -9.83 6.14
CA ASN A 27 -6.63 -10.49 6.03
C ASN A 27 -6.18 -11.01 7.40
N THR A 28 -5.53 -12.16 7.43
CA THR A 28 -4.97 -12.76 8.66
C THR A 28 -3.78 -11.99 9.21
N GLY A 29 -3.24 -11.04 8.43
CA GLY A 29 -2.19 -10.10 8.82
C GLY A 29 -2.45 -8.72 8.26
N GLY A 30 -1.70 -7.72 8.72
CA GLY A 30 -1.78 -6.36 8.20
C GLY A 30 -1.06 -6.24 6.85
N PHE A 31 -1.57 -5.37 6.00
CA PHE A 31 -0.88 -4.97 4.77
C PHE A 31 0.06 -3.80 5.04
N SER A 32 1.26 -3.86 4.45
CA SER A 32 2.15 -2.70 4.35
C SER A 32 2.68 -2.54 2.92
N LEU A 33 2.86 -1.28 2.49
CA LEU A 33 3.60 -0.98 1.26
C LEU A 33 5.06 -1.48 1.33
N VAL A 34 5.58 -1.61 2.54
CA VAL A 34 6.89 -2.19 2.83
C VAL A 34 6.65 -3.58 3.40
N PRO A 35 6.99 -4.66 2.67
CA PRO A 35 6.73 -6.03 3.11
C PRO A 35 7.23 -6.35 4.52
N ALA A 36 8.35 -5.76 4.94
CA ALA A 36 8.91 -5.95 6.28
C ALA A 36 8.05 -5.40 7.43
N PHE A 37 7.13 -4.48 7.14
CA PHE A 37 6.22 -3.87 8.14
C PHE A 37 4.84 -4.53 8.16
N THR A 38 4.69 -5.66 7.48
CA THR A 38 3.43 -6.43 7.52
C THR A 38 3.21 -6.96 8.93
N ASP A 39 2.01 -6.69 9.46
CA ASP A 39 1.57 -7.16 10.80
C ASP A 39 1.13 -8.63 10.70
N ASP A 40 1.25 -9.39 11.78
CA ASP A 40 0.79 -10.77 11.92
C ASP A 40 -0.61 -10.89 12.54
N GLN A 41 -1.24 -9.75 12.87
CA GLN A 41 -2.58 -9.69 13.46
C GLN A 41 -3.65 -9.53 12.38
N PRO A 42 -4.85 -10.13 12.55
CA PRO A 42 -5.94 -9.98 11.59
C PRO A 42 -6.39 -8.52 11.44
N ASN A 43 -6.53 -8.09 10.19
CA ASN A 43 -6.89 -6.72 9.84
C ASN A 43 -7.95 -6.65 8.74
N PHE A 44 -8.78 -5.61 8.80
CA PHE A 44 -9.48 -5.09 7.63
C PHE A 44 -8.58 -4.09 6.91
N ILE A 45 -8.39 -4.30 5.61
CA ILE A 45 -7.62 -3.41 4.75
C ILE A 45 -8.57 -2.75 3.78
N ILE A 46 -8.69 -1.43 3.85
CA ILE A 46 -9.53 -0.63 2.97
C ILE A 46 -8.63 0.05 1.95
N ASN A 47 -8.92 -0.14 0.66
CA ASN A 47 -8.24 0.55 -0.42
C ASN A 47 -9.28 1.32 -1.24
N LEU A 48 -9.03 2.61 -1.43
CA LEU A 48 -9.85 3.48 -2.28
C LEU A 48 -8.91 4.25 -3.22
N GLY A 49 -9.29 4.41 -4.46
CA GLY A 49 -8.45 5.13 -5.41
C GLY A 49 -9.23 5.86 -6.49
N SER A 50 -8.66 6.98 -6.94
CA SER A 50 -9.16 7.73 -8.08
C SER A 50 -8.70 7.10 -9.39
N ALA A 51 -9.26 7.59 -10.51
CA ALA A 51 -8.85 7.23 -11.86
C ALA A 51 -7.32 7.30 -12.04
N THR A 52 -6.74 6.22 -12.50
CA THR A 52 -5.30 6.13 -12.79
C THR A 52 -4.93 6.57 -14.21
N ASP A 53 -5.92 6.88 -15.06
CA ASP A 53 -5.74 7.43 -16.41
C ASP A 53 -5.38 8.92 -16.40
N LYS A 54 -5.79 9.66 -15.35
CA LYS A 54 -5.50 11.09 -15.20
C LYS A 54 -4.03 11.35 -14.83
N ARG A 55 -3.57 12.59 -15.09
CA ARG A 55 -2.21 13.01 -14.69
C ARG A 55 -2.01 13.03 -13.18
N VAL A 56 -3.06 13.36 -12.43
CA VAL A 56 -3.05 13.32 -10.96
C VAL A 56 -3.98 12.20 -10.52
N SER A 57 -3.51 11.36 -9.62
CA SER A 57 -4.29 10.31 -8.98
C SER A 57 -4.07 10.33 -7.47
N GLY A 58 -5.08 9.89 -6.73
CA GLY A 58 -5.03 9.73 -5.28
C GLY A 58 -5.43 8.33 -4.88
N SER A 59 -4.82 7.79 -3.84
CA SER A 59 -5.23 6.52 -3.23
C SER A 59 -5.15 6.61 -1.71
N LEU A 60 -6.13 6.01 -1.05
CA LEU A 60 -6.20 5.85 0.40
C LEU A 60 -6.09 4.37 0.73
N ILE A 61 -5.20 4.04 1.64
CA ILE A 61 -5.10 2.72 2.24
C ILE A 61 -5.28 2.90 3.74
N ALA A 62 -6.16 2.13 4.36
CA ALA A 62 -6.37 2.15 5.81
C ALA A 62 -6.40 0.72 6.35
N ASN A 63 -5.81 0.53 7.51
CA ASN A 63 -5.78 -0.73 8.24
C ASN A 63 -6.51 -0.57 9.56
N ILE A 64 -7.43 -1.51 9.85
CA ILE A 64 -8.20 -1.58 11.09
C ILE A 64 -8.02 -2.99 11.63
N ARG A 65 -7.52 -3.14 12.84
CA ARG A 65 -7.45 -4.45 13.51
C ARG A 65 -8.85 -5.01 13.72
N VAL A 66 -9.01 -6.31 13.49
CA VAL A 66 -10.25 -7.01 13.76
C VAL A 66 -10.54 -7.02 15.26
N ASP A 67 -9.50 -7.25 16.07
CA ASP A 67 -9.63 -7.17 17.52
C ASP A 67 -9.90 -5.74 17.98
N GLY A 68 -11.06 -5.55 18.59
CA GLY A 68 -11.54 -4.28 19.11
C GLY A 68 -11.80 -3.20 18.05
N MET A 69 -11.77 -3.52 16.74
CA MET A 69 -11.93 -2.56 15.64
C MET A 69 -11.04 -1.33 15.77
N LYS A 70 -9.80 -1.54 16.22
CA LYS A 70 -8.84 -0.46 16.48
C LYS A 70 -8.18 0.00 15.18
N PRO A 71 -8.12 1.33 14.90
CA PRO A 71 -7.34 1.84 13.77
C PRO A 71 -5.85 1.47 13.97
N ARG A 72 -5.23 0.93 12.93
CA ARG A 72 -3.79 0.56 12.96
C ARG A 72 -2.94 1.57 12.22
N GLY A 73 -3.47 2.14 11.16
CA GLY A 73 -2.76 3.13 10.38
C GLY A 73 -3.49 3.44 9.09
N GLY A 74 -3.00 4.42 8.41
CA GLY A 74 -3.51 4.82 7.11
C GLY A 74 -2.53 5.68 6.34
N ILE A 75 -2.70 5.69 5.03
CA ILE A 75 -1.85 6.45 4.13
C ILE A 75 -2.67 6.98 2.97
N PHE A 76 -2.57 8.26 2.73
CA PHE A 76 -3.07 8.87 1.51
C PHE A 76 -1.89 9.19 0.59
N ILE A 77 -1.94 8.67 -0.63
CA ILE A 77 -0.88 8.80 -1.62
C ILE A 77 -1.42 9.63 -2.79
N THR A 78 -0.79 10.75 -3.06
CA THR A 78 -1.05 11.52 -4.28
C THR A 78 0.09 11.29 -5.25
N ARG A 79 -0.24 11.00 -6.53
CA ARG A 79 0.75 10.77 -7.60
C ARG A 79 0.51 11.69 -8.79
N TYR A 80 1.60 12.20 -9.33
CA TYR A 80 1.62 12.97 -10.57
C TYR A 80 2.40 12.21 -11.65
N LYS A 81 1.79 11.95 -12.81
CA LYS A 81 2.44 11.30 -13.94
C LYS A 81 3.32 12.30 -14.71
N LEU A 82 4.62 12.02 -14.75
CA LEU A 82 5.58 12.72 -15.59
C LEU A 82 5.60 12.14 -17.00
N VAL A 83 5.61 10.81 -17.09
CA VAL A 83 5.63 10.06 -18.36
C VAL A 83 4.49 9.04 -18.32
N ASP A 84 3.71 8.98 -19.39
CA ASP A 84 2.60 8.03 -19.55
C ASP A 84 2.66 7.38 -20.93
N LYS A 85 3.62 6.47 -21.08
CA LYS A 85 3.84 5.64 -22.27
C LYS A 85 4.02 4.19 -21.83
N LYS A 86 4.68 3.35 -22.62
CA LYS A 86 5.09 1.99 -22.23
C LYS A 86 5.89 1.98 -20.91
N LEU A 87 6.73 3.00 -20.71
CA LEU A 87 7.30 3.36 -19.41
C LEU A 87 6.43 4.48 -18.81
N LYS A 88 5.90 4.24 -17.60
CA LYS A 88 5.20 5.25 -16.80
C LYS A 88 6.11 5.68 -15.66
N LEU A 89 6.32 6.99 -15.53
CA LEU A 89 7.09 7.59 -14.44
C LEU A 89 6.17 8.50 -13.64
N GLN A 90 6.13 8.33 -12.33
CA GLN A 90 5.28 9.08 -11.42
C GLN A 90 6.09 9.61 -10.24
N LEU A 91 5.76 10.81 -9.79
CA LEU A 91 6.18 11.34 -8.50
C LEU A 91 5.01 11.24 -7.54
N GLY A 92 5.28 10.80 -6.31
CA GLY A 92 4.26 10.65 -5.28
C GLY A 92 4.62 11.40 -3.99
N ALA A 93 3.56 11.75 -3.27
CA ALA A 93 3.63 12.24 -1.90
C ALA A 93 2.66 11.44 -1.03
N HIS A 94 3.14 11.00 0.11
CA HIS A 94 2.36 10.28 1.12
C HIS A 94 2.04 11.25 2.25
N LEU A 95 0.81 11.77 2.27
CA LEU A 95 0.36 12.75 3.26
C LEU A 95 -1.17 12.81 3.30
N PRO A 96 -1.81 12.50 4.43
CA PRO A 96 -1.20 11.98 5.66
C PRO A 96 -0.78 10.51 5.53
N ALA A 97 0.29 10.15 6.24
CA ALA A 97 0.60 8.78 6.57
C ALA A 97 0.73 8.71 8.09
N PHE A 98 0.04 7.76 8.71
CA PHE A 98 0.05 7.61 10.16
C PHE A 98 -0.03 6.14 10.57
N GLN A 99 0.52 5.86 11.74
CA GLN A 99 0.44 4.57 12.41
C GLN A 99 -0.06 4.82 13.84
N VAL A 100 -0.89 3.89 14.33
CA VAL A 100 -1.44 3.94 15.68
C VAL A 100 -0.99 2.69 16.42
N ASP A 101 -0.42 2.84 17.60
CA ASP A 101 -0.04 1.73 18.47
C ASP A 101 -1.20 1.22 19.32
N GLU A 102 -0.92 0.31 20.24
CA GLU A 102 -1.93 -0.31 21.11
C GLU A 102 -2.49 0.65 22.16
N ASP A 103 -1.71 1.65 22.55
CA ASP A 103 -2.06 2.69 23.52
C ASP A 103 -2.72 3.92 22.84
N PHE A 104 -3.08 3.80 21.55
CA PHE A 104 -3.62 4.88 20.72
C PHE A 104 -2.67 6.06 20.54
N HIS A 105 -1.37 5.85 20.73
CA HIS A 105 -0.37 6.82 20.31
C HIS A 105 -0.28 6.85 18.80
N MET A 106 -0.27 8.04 18.21
CA MET A 106 -0.26 8.22 16.77
C MET A 106 1.06 8.82 16.29
N ASP A 107 1.81 8.04 15.53
CA ASP A 107 2.95 8.50 14.76
C ASP A 107 2.52 8.97 13.38
N THR A 108 3.03 10.11 12.97
CA THR A 108 2.71 10.70 11.66
C THR A 108 3.97 10.82 10.82
N PHE A 109 3.80 10.59 9.50
CA PHE A 109 4.90 10.52 8.57
C PHE A 109 4.60 11.33 7.31
N PHE A 110 5.65 11.83 6.69
CA PHE A 110 5.63 12.37 5.35
C PHE A 110 6.62 11.59 4.49
N ALA A 111 6.20 11.14 3.30
CA ALA A 111 7.13 10.50 2.37
C ALA A 111 6.98 11.05 0.95
N ARG A 112 8.07 10.99 0.20
CA ARG A 112 8.13 11.28 -1.24
C ARG A 112 8.47 10.00 -1.96
N GLU A 113 7.83 9.79 -3.10
CA GLU A 113 7.95 8.59 -3.89
C GLU A 113 8.35 8.92 -5.33
N VAL A 114 9.20 8.08 -5.89
CA VAL A 114 9.40 7.96 -7.33
C VAL A 114 8.99 6.55 -7.72
N LEU A 115 8.05 6.43 -8.65
CA LEU A 115 7.50 5.17 -9.12
C LEU A 115 7.70 5.06 -10.63
N ALA A 116 8.39 4.02 -11.07
CA ALA A 116 8.57 3.69 -12.48
C ALA A 116 7.90 2.34 -12.76
N THR A 117 6.99 2.30 -13.72
CA THR A 117 6.31 1.07 -14.16
C THR A 117 6.55 0.85 -15.64
N TYR A 118 7.00 -0.32 -16.02
CA TYR A 118 7.21 -0.74 -17.40
C TYR A 118 6.35 -1.96 -17.71
N GLN A 119 5.43 -1.82 -18.67
CA GLN A 119 4.61 -2.93 -19.13
C GLN A 119 5.30 -3.58 -20.34
N LEU A 120 5.83 -4.79 -20.14
CA LEU A 120 6.48 -5.54 -21.22
C LEU A 120 5.45 -6.01 -22.25
N ASN A 121 4.37 -6.66 -21.77
CA ASN A 121 3.21 -7.09 -22.53
C ASN A 121 1.98 -7.12 -21.59
N GLU A 122 0.84 -7.61 -22.04
CA GLU A 122 -0.40 -7.67 -21.25
C GLU A 122 -0.26 -8.50 -19.97
N SER A 123 0.60 -9.50 -20.00
CA SER A 123 0.78 -10.44 -18.87
C SER A 123 1.93 -10.08 -17.94
N VAL A 124 2.95 -9.35 -18.41
CA VAL A 124 4.18 -9.12 -17.64
C VAL A 124 4.47 -7.63 -17.50
N GLY A 125 4.65 -7.19 -16.27
CA GLY A 125 5.03 -5.83 -15.92
C GLY A 125 6.10 -5.79 -14.83
N PHE A 126 6.82 -4.68 -14.80
CA PHE A 126 7.85 -4.38 -13.81
C PHE A 126 7.56 -3.05 -13.14
N THR A 127 7.82 -2.95 -11.85
CA THR A 127 7.67 -1.72 -11.09
C THR A 127 8.90 -1.51 -10.21
N GLY A 128 9.54 -0.37 -10.35
CA GLY A 128 10.58 0.11 -9.44
C GLY A 128 10.03 1.27 -8.62
N MET A 129 10.26 1.26 -7.32
CA MET A 129 9.81 2.30 -6.40
C MET A 129 10.94 2.71 -5.48
N PHE A 130 11.10 4.02 -5.31
CA PHE A 130 11.97 4.61 -4.31
C PHE A 130 11.15 5.54 -3.43
N ILE A 131 11.24 5.36 -2.11
CA ILE A 131 10.57 6.19 -1.11
C ILE A 131 11.61 6.79 -0.17
N ARG A 132 11.45 8.07 0.15
CA ARG A 132 12.12 8.73 1.26
C ARG A 132 11.08 9.26 2.24
N GLY A 133 11.06 8.66 3.43
CA GLY A 133 10.13 9.00 4.52
C GLY A 133 10.82 9.69 5.67
N THR A 134 10.07 10.56 6.37
CA THR A 134 10.47 11.23 7.60
C THR A 134 9.30 11.25 8.56
N GLY A 135 9.56 11.01 9.85
CA GLY A 135 8.59 11.29 10.91
C GLY A 135 8.27 12.78 10.98
N MET A 136 7.03 13.11 11.33
CA MET A 136 6.60 14.49 11.55
C MET A 136 6.57 14.85 13.05
N ASN A 137 6.35 13.84 13.90
CA ASN A 137 6.32 13.97 15.36
C ASN A 137 7.34 13.06 16.08
N ASN A 138 8.26 12.48 15.34
CA ASN A 138 9.35 11.64 15.82
C ASN A 138 10.58 11.77 14.91
N ASP A 139 11.72 11.17 15.32
CA ASP A 139 12.99 11.25 14.58
C ASP A 139 13.15 10.19 13.49
N PHE A 140 12.07 9.50 13.13
CA PHE A 140 12.09 8.44 12.11
C PHE A 140 12.54 8.98 10.75
N LYS A 141 13.47 8.28 10.12
CA LYS A 141 13.93 8.53 8.74
C LYS A 141 14.11 7.20 8.04
N MET A 142 13.68 7.16 6.78
CA MET A 142 13.77 5.94 5.97
C MET A 142 14.01 6.28 4.50
N LYS A 143 14.85 5.48 3.86
CA LYS A 143 14.92 5.35 2.41
C LYS A 143 14.61 3.90 2.07
N LEU A 144 13.67 3.69 1.18
CA LEU A 144 13.24 2.38 0.72
C LEU A 144 13.43 2.28 -0.78
N PHE A 145 13.95 1.17 -1.22
CA PHE A 145 13.90 0.72 -2.61
C PHE A 145 13.07 -0.57 -2.70
N ASN A 146 12.19 -0.66 -3.69
CA ASN A 146 11.40 -1.84 -3.99
C ASN A 146 11.38 -2.07 -5.50
N PHE A 147 11.67 -3.29 -5.93
CA PHE A 147 11.49 -3.73 -7.30
C PHE A 147 10.51 -4.90 -7.32
N MET A 148 9.51 -4.81 -8.19
CA MET A 148 8.43 -5.80 -8.28
C MET A 148 8.24 -6.26 -9.72
N THR A 149 8.14 -7.56 -9.92
CA THR A 149 7.69 -8.20 -11.15
C THR A 149 6.26 -8.68 -10.98
N ILE A 150 5.39 -8.33 -11.91
CA ILE A 150 3.98 -8.75 -11.92
C ILE A 150 3.76 -9.66 -13.13
N ILE A 151 3.20 -10.85 -12.89
CA ILE A 151 2.81 -11.82 -13.93
C ILE A 151 1.32 -12.11 -13.77
N ARG A 152 0.56 -11.92 -14.85
CA ARG A 152 -0.87 -12.22 -14.94
C ARG A 152 -1.08 -13.45 -15.82
N LYS A 153 -1.79 -14.44 -15.30
CA LYS A 153 -2.13 -15.65 -16.04
C LYS A 153 -3.52 -16.13 -15.65
N ASN A 154 -4.46 -16.03 -16.58
CA ASN A 154 -5.87 -16.34 -16.33
C ASN A 154 -6.40 -15.53 -15.12
N SER A 155 -6.98 -16.23 -14.12
CA SER A 155 -7.47 -15.61 -12.87
C SER A 155 -6.38 -15.37 -11.83
N PHE A 156 -5.09 -15.67 -12.13
CA PHE A 156 -3.99 -15.50 -11.19
C PHE A 156 -3.17 -14.23 -11.50
N VAL A 157 -2.76 -13.55 -10.44
CA VAL A 157 -1.75 -12.51 -10.47
C VAL A 157 -0.65 -12.87 -9.47
N PHE A 158 0.58 -12.95 -9.97
CA PHE A 158 1.77 -13.19 -9.16
C PHE A 158 2.57 -11.89 -9.11
N ALA A 159 2.90 -11.42 -7.90
CA ALA A 159 3.75 -10.26 -7.70
C ALA A 159 4.93 -10.65 -6.81
N THR A 160 6.12 -10.70 -7.40
CA THR A 160 7.37 -10.98 -6.70
C THR A 160 8.08 -9.65 -6.45
N GLN A 161 8.45 -9.38 -5.20
CA GLN A 161 9.10 -8.15 -4.77
C GLN A 161 10.47 -8.45 -4.17
N VAL A 162 11.45 -7.60 -4.47
CA VAL A 162 12.71 -7.51 -3.75
C VAL A 162 12.80 -6.09 -3.20
N TYR A 163 13.07 -5.96 -1.92
CA TYR A 163 13.10 -4.66 -1.25
C TYR A 163 14.32 -4.50 -0.36
N GLY A 164 14.70 -3.26 -0.14
CA GLY A 164 15.73 -2.87 0.81
C GLY A 164 15.48 -1.48 1.36
N MET A 165 15.78 -1.27 2.63
CA MET A 165 15.69 0.02 3.30
C MET A 165 16.87 0.25 4.24
N ASP A 166 17.22 1.53 4.43
CA ASP A 166 18.32 1.94 5.32
C ASP A 166 17.93 1.85 6.81
N PHE A 167 16.63 1.91 7.11
CA PHE A 167 16.13 1.68 8.46
C PHE A 167 16.43 0.23 8.88
N GLU A 168 17.18 0.08 9.97
CA GLU A 168 17.65 -1.22 10.49
C GLU A 168 18.37 -2.10 9.44
N LYS A 169 18.85 -1.51 8.34
CA LYS A 169 19.48 -2.22 7.22
C LYS A 169 18.65 -3.43 6.74
N THR A 170 17.33 -3.25 6.69
CA THR A 170 16.39 -4.33 6.37
C THR A 170 16.31 -4.56 4.87
N TYR A 171 16.38 -5.82 4.45
CA TYR A 171 16.14 -6.24 3.06
C TYR A 171 15.50 -7.62 3.01
N GLY A 172 14.78 -7.89 1.94
CA GLY A 172 14.06 -9.14 1.82
C GLY A 172 13.41 -9.35 0.46
N ILE A 173 12.66 -10.45 0.40
CA ILE A 173 11.86 -10.86 -0.76
C ILE A 173 10.44 -11.16 -0.31
N ALA A 174 9.47 -10.76 -1.12
CA ALA A 174 8.08 -11.06 -0.87
C ALA A 174 7.38 -11.56 -2.14
N GLN A 175 6.39 -12.43 -1.94
CA GLN A 175 5.55 -12.97 -2.99
C GLN A 175 4.08 -12.74 -2.63
N THR A 176 3.34 -12.09 -3.52
CA THR A 176 1.89 -12.05 -3.46
C THR A 176 1.31 -12.92 -4.56
N ILE A 177 0.31 -13.72 -4.24
CA ILE A 177 -0.47 -14.50 -5.18
C ILE A 177 -1.93 -14.10 -4.98
N SER A 178 -2.55 -13.55 -6.01
CA SER A 178 -3.97 -13.21 -6.02
C SER A 178 -4.71 -14.13 -6.97
N TYR A 179 -5.86 -14.64 -6.54
CA TYR A 179 -6.76 -15.46 -7.36
C TYR A 179 -8.14 -14.80 -7.41
N THR A 180 -8.61 -14.47 -8.60
CA THR A 180 -9.93 -13.89 -8.84
C THR A 180 -10.99 -14.99 -8.83
N LEU A 181 -11.86 -14.99 -7.82
CA LEU A 181 -12.99 -15.91 -7.69
C LEU A 181 -14.17 -15.47 -8.56
N SER A 182 -14.44 -14.17 -8.57
CA SER A 182 -15.50 -13.52 -9.34
C SER A 182 -15.15 -12.05 -9.56
N GLU A 183 -16.00 -11.31 -10.27
CA GLU A 183 -15.82 -9.85 -10.46
C GLU A 183 -15.72 -9.08 -9.12
N LYS A 184 -16.37 -9.61 -8.07
CA LYS A 184 -16.43 -8.95 -6.75
C LYS A 184 -15.48 -9.55 -5.72
N PHE A 185 -14.94 -10.75 -5.92
CA PHE A 185 -14.16 -11.44 -4.91
C PHE A 185 -12.81 -11.94 -5.43
N SER A 186 -11.79 -11.76 -4.62
CA SER A 186 -10.48 -12.40 -4.82
C SER A 186 -9.88 -12.89 -3.50
N ILE A 187 -9.05 -13.93 -3.60
CA ILE A 187 -8.23 -14.42 -2.48
C ILE A 187 -6.80 -13.96 -2.73
N ASN A 188 -6.14 -13.48 -1.67
CA ASN A 188 -4.76 -13.04 -1.70
C ASN A 188 -3.94 -13.85 -0.70
N GLY A 189 -2.88 -14.50 -1.16
CA GLY A 189 -1.84 -15.06 -0.33
C GLY A 189 -0.61 -14.16 -0.39
N PHE A 190 0.01 -13.91 0.75
CA PHE A 190 1.25 -13.12 0.85
C PHE A 190 2.28 -13.89 1.66
N LEU A 191 3.50 -13.91 1.17
CA LEU A 191 4.67 -14.50 1.82
C LEU A 191 5.78 -13.46 1.82
N ASN A 192 6.43 -13.25 2.95
CA ASN A 192 7.60 -12.40 3.06
C ASN A 192 8.71 -13.13 3.82
N LYS A 193 9.93 -12.98 3.33
CA LYS A 193 11.17 -13.39 3.98
C LYS A 193 12.07 -12.18 4.10
N THR A 194 12.26 -11.71 5.33
CA THR A 194 13.25 -10.68 5.65
C THR A 194 14.61 -11.36 5.80
N LEU A 195 15.51 -11.12 4.85
CA LEU A 195 16.79 -11.79 4.78
C LEU A 195 17.80 -11.25 5.79
N SER A 196 17.65 -9.99 6.21
CA SER A 196 18.55 -9.33 7.16
C SER A 196 18.47 -9.91 8.57
N ASN A 197 17.29 -10.38 9.02
CA ASN A 197 17.09 -10.95 10.36
C ASN A 197 16.50 -12.37 10.35
N GLY A 198 16.25 -12.92 9.15
CA GLY A 198 15.74 -14.27 8.97
C GLY A 198 14.24 -14.44 9.26
N SER A 199 13.49 -13.38 9.61
CA SER A 199 12.06 -13.47 9.92
C SER A 199 11.25 -13.81 8.66
N SER A 200 10.11 -14.47 8.87
CA SER A 200 9.16 -14.80 7.80
C SER A 200 7.75 -14.55 8.29
N ILE A 201 6.91 -14.05 7.38
CA ILE A 201 5.49 -13.87 7.64
C ILE A 201 4.70 -14.39 6.44
N SER A 202 3.56 -15.02 6.71
CA SER A 202 2.59 -15.41 5.69
C SER A 202 1.21 -14.95 6.09
N THR A 203 0.46 -14.40 5.13
CA THR A 203 -0.91 -13.96 5.38
C THR A 203 -1.84 -14.42 4.26
N LEU A 204 -3.12 -14.56 4.59
CA LEU A 204 -4.19 -14.90 3.67
C LEU A 204 -5.32 -13.88 3.80
N GLY A 205 -5.81 -13.38 2.68
CA GLY A 205 -6.89 -12.40 2.65
C GLY A 205 -8.01 -12.76 1.70
N LEU A 206 -9.23 -12.39 2.08
CA LEU A 206 -10.40 -12.37 1.21
C LEU A 206 -10.76 -10.92 0.93
N ARG A 207 -10.71 -10.52 -0.35
CA ARG A 207 -10.97 -9.17 -0.81
C ARG A 207 -12.31 -9.08 -1.53
N TYR A 208 -13.09 -8.09 -1.14
CA TYR A 208 -14.30 -7.65 -1.84
C TYR A 208 -13.99 -6.38 -2.64
N HIS A 209 -14.32 -6.38 -3.93
CA HIS A 209 -14.20 -5.23 -4.84
C HIS A 209 -15.52 -4.46 -4.87
N LEU A 210 -15.47 -3.14 -4.66
CA LEU A 210 -16.61 -2.23 -4.60
C LEU A 210 -17.10 -1.83 -6.00
#